data_d697a5db2b1e16530d1cc06cbfa6fd1a
#
_entry.id   d697a5db2b1e16530d1cc06cbfa6fd1a
#
_cell.length_a   1.000
_cell.length_b   1.000
_cell.length_c   1.000
_cell.angle_alpha   90.00
_cell.angle_beta   90.00
_cell.angle_gamma   90.00
#
_symmetry.space_group_name_H-M   'P 1'
#
loop_
_entity.id
_entity.type
_entity.pdbx_description
1 polymer ?
#
loop_
_entity_poly.entity_id
_entity_poly.type
_entity_poly.pdbx_seq_one_letter_code
_entity_poly.pdbx_strand_id
1 'polypeptide(L)'
;MTEALQFVIITGLSGAGKSQAMDSFEDAGWFCVDNLPPELVPTLVDLFRREGSKVDRVAVVSDVRGGEYFGRLEQLLDELHERGVEYTLVFLEASNEALVRRFKETRRRHPLAGGGTVTDGIREERRRLAGLRERAHLIIDTSDISIHQLKARLNEDLIQHTRRTNIVFAVVSFGYKYGIPIDADLLFDVRFLPNPHYDLRLRPLTGLDPEVNGFVMDSPGTREYLERLFGLLDFLFPRYAAEGKAHLTIGIGCTGGRHRSVAIAQLIGERYEKQGYYTVVRHRDLTRD
;
A
#
# COMPACT_ATOMS: atom_id res chain seq x y z
N MET A 1 -21.24 12.56 0.74
CA MET A 1 -20.60 13.04 -0.50
C MET A 1 -19.80 11.85 -1.02
N THR A 2 -20.19 11.24 -2.12
CA THR A 2 -19.41 10.20 -2.80
C THR A 2 -18.10 10.84 -3.27
N GLU A 3 -16.99 10.35 -2.79
CA GLU A 3 -15.67 10.76 -3.32
C GLU A 3 -15.65 10.49 -4.82
N ALA A 4 -15.09 11.42 -5.60
CA ALA A 4 -14.97 11.28 -7.04
C ALA A 4 -14.09 10.07 -7.36
N LEU A 5 -14.47 9.25 -8.34
CA LEU A 5 -13.69 8.09 -8.80
C LEU A 5 -12.28 8.55 -9.24
N GLN A 6 -11.27 8.03 -8.59
CA GLN A 6 -9.88 8.21 -9.00
C GLN A 6 -9.50 7.15 -10.01
N PHE A 7 -9.14 7.58 -11.21
CA PHE A 7 -8.85 6.69 -12.31
C PHE A 7 -7.43 6.91 -12.86
N VAL A 8 -6.58 5.90 -12.76
CA VAL A 8 -5.19 5.93 -13.24
C VAL A 8 -5.04 4.98 -14.42
N ILE A 9 -4.48 5.47 -15.51
CA ILE A 9 -4.12 4.67 -16.68
C ILE A 9 -2.60 4.60 -16.74
N ILE A 10 -2.05 3.39 -16.69
CA ILE A 10 -0.62 3.13 -16.77
C ILE A 10 -0.30 2.57 -18.14
N THR A 11 0.61 3.22 -18.84
CA THR A 11 1.13 2.77 -20.13
C THR A 11 2.64 3.00 -20.19
N GLY A 12 3.27 2.70 -21.33
CA GLY A 12 4.70 2.92 -21.52
C GLY A 12 5.40 1.74 -22.15
N LEU A 13 6.72 1.85 -22.29
CA LEU A 13 7.55 0.90 -23.02
C LEU A 13 7.52 -0.51 -22.39
N SER A 14 7.59 -1.51 -23.26
CA SER A 14 7.74 -2.90 -22.83
C SER A 14 9.04 -3.09 -22.05
N GLY A 15 8.96 -3.65 -20.86
CA GLY A 15 10.11 -3.76 -19.95
C GLY A 15 10.39 -2.53 -19.08
N ALA A 16 9.58 -1.47 -19.17
CA ALA A 16 9.73 -0.27 -18.34
C ALA A 16 9.18 -0.40 -16.91
N GLY A 17 8.60 -1.54 -16.53
CA GLY A 17 8.18 -1.79 -15.14
C GLY A 17 6.68 -1.62 -14.89
N LYS A 18 5.80 -1.71 -15.90
CA LYS A 18 4.34 -1.57 -15.74
C LYS A 18 3.75 -2.54 -14.70
N SER A 19 4.19 -3.80 -14.68
CA SER A 19 3.71 -4.78 -13.69
C SER A 19 4.10 -4.38 -12.27
N GLN A 20 5.33 -3.91 -12.05
CA GLN A 20 5.78 -3.43 -10.74
C GLN A 20 5.03 -2.15 -10.29
N ALA A 21 4.65 -1.30 -11.26
CA ALA A 21 3.79 -0.17 -10.97
C ALA A 21 2.39 -0.64 -10.53
N MET A 22 1.81 -1.63 -11.23
CA MET A 22 0.52 -2.22 -10.88
C MET A 22 0.54 -2.81 -9.46
N ASP A 23 1.57 -3.61 -9.12
CA ASP A 23 1.75 -4.16 -7.76
C ASP A 23 1.71 -3.05 -6.69
N SER A 24 2.23 -1.85 -7.01
CA SER A 24 2.21 -0.72 -6.07
C SER A 24 0.81 -0.17 -5.81
N PHE A 25 -0.03 -0.14 -6.83
CA PHE A 25 -1.43 0.26 -6.69
C PHE A 25 -2.26 -0.81 -5.97
N GLU A 26 -2.01 -2.10 -6.24
CA GLU A 26 -2.65 -3.21 -5.53
C GLU A 26 -2.30 -3.19 -4.04
N ASP A 27 -1.01 -3.03 -3.70
CA ASP A 27 -0.53 -2.89 -2.31
C ASP A 27 -1.19 -1.70 -1.60
N ALA A 28 -1.56 -0.65 -2.36
CA ALA A 28 -2.26 0.53 -1.86
C ALA A 28 -3.81 0.36 -1.77
N GLY A 29 -4.32 -0.80 -2.12
CA GLY A 29 -5.75 -1.13 -2.07
C GLY A 29 -6.57 -0.54 -3.21
N TRP A 30 -5.96 -0.24 -4.35
CA TRP A 30 -6.67 0.14 -5.56
C TRP A 30 -7.26 -1.09 -6.24
N PHE A 31 -8.38 -0.89 -6.95
CA PHE A 31 -8.88 -1.90 -7.86
C PHE A 31 -8.03 -1.87 -9.14
N CYS A 32 -7.31 -2.97 -9.41
CA CYS A 32 -6.32 -3.02 -10.48
C CYS A 32 -6.75 -3.96 -11.59
N VAL A 33 -6.56 -3.53 -12.84
CA VAL A 33 -6.80 -4.37 -14.03
C VAL A 33 -5.58 -4.32 -14.94
N ASP A 34 -4.89 -5.45 -15.07
CA ASP A 34 -3.75 -5.57 -15.99
C ASP A 34 -4.21 -5.92 -17.40
N ASN A 35 -3.55 -5.32 -18.38
CA ASN A 35 -3.75 -5.59 -19.80
C ASN A 35 -5.21 -5.45 -20.28
N LEU A 36 -5.91 -4.42 -19.78
CA LEU A 36 -7.29 -4.14 -20.22
C LEU A 36 -7.29 -3.58 -21.64
N PRO A 37 -8.05 -4.19 -22.58
CA PRO A 37 -8.27 -3.61 -23.89
C PRO A 37 -8.88 -2.21 -23.79
N PRO A 38 -8.37 -1.22 -24.56
CA PRO A 38 -8.88 0.16 -24.48
C PRO A 38 -10.39 0.27 -24.62
N GLU A 39 -11.02 -0.56 -25.44
CA GLU A 39 -12.47 -0.57 -25.70
C GLU A 39 -13.31 -0.86 -24.44
N LEU A 40 -12.74 -1.56 -23.47
CA LEU A 40 -13.44 -1.92 -22.23
C LEU A 40 -13.31 -0.87 -21.12
N VAL A 41 -12.39 0.08 -21.26
CA VAL A 41 -12.17 1.11 -20.24
C VAL A 41 -13.42 1.96 -19.99
N PRO A 42 -14.17 2.45 -21.00
CA PRO A 42 -15.40 3.19 -20.77
C PRO A 42 -16.44 2.40 -19.99
N THR A 43 -16.58 1.11 -20.31
CA THR A 43 -17.52 0.21 -19.59
C THR A 43 -17.09 0.03 -18.12
N LEU A 44 -15.81 -0.10 -17.88
CA LEU A 44 -15.27 -0.20 -16.52
C LEU A 44 -15.53 1.08 -15.70
N VAL A 45 -15.30 2.24 -16.31
CA VAL A 45 -15.60 3.54 -15.68
C VAL A 45 -17.08 3.67 -15.34
N ASP A 46 -17.98 3.30 -16.27
CA ASP A 46 -19.42 3.34 -16.05
C ASP A 46 -19.84 2.41 -14.91
N LEU A 47 -19.21 1.24 -14.80
CA LEU A 47 -19.49 0.29 -13.73
C LEU A 47 -19.18 0.90 -12.34
N PHE A 48 -18.04 1.59 -12.21
CA PHE A 48 -17.62 2.14 -10.91
C PHE A 48 -18.24 3.50 -10.59
N ARG A 49 -18.75 4.23 -11.58
CA ARG A 49 -19.52 5.46 -11.37
C ARG A 49 -20.98 5.23 -10.97
N ARG A 50 -21.47 3.98 -11.03
CA ARG A 50 -22.86 3.67 -10.62
C ARG A 50 -23.05 3.89 -9.13
N GLU A 51 -24.23 4.38 -8.78
CA GLU A 51 -24.66 4.56 -7.40
C GLU A 51 -24.58 3.24 -6.62
N GLY A 52 -23.91 3.25 -5.47
CA GLY A 52 -23.66 2.04 -4.67
C GLY A 52 -22.35 1.29 -4.96
N SER A 53 -21.53 1.75 -5.90
CA SER A 53 -20.17 1.22 -6.06
C SER A 53 -19.35 1.47 -4.79
N LYS A 54 -18.61 0.44 -4.34
CA LYS A 54 -17.66 0.53 -3.23
C LYS A 54 -16.23 0.81 -3.70
N VAL A 55 -16.02 0.89 -5.02
CA VAL A 55 -14.72 1.13 -5.63
C VAL A 55 -14.64 2.60 -5.99
N ASP A 56 -13.74 3.30 -5.35
CA ASP A 56 -13.45 4.72 -5.51
C ASP A 56 -12.10 4.99 -6.19
N ARG A 57 -11.24 3.95 -6.32
CA ARG A 57 -9.89 4.03 -6.86
C ARG A 57 -9.59 2.87 -7.80
N VAL A 58 -9.24 3.19 -9.04
CA VAL A 58 -9.00 2.22 -10.11
C VAL A 58 -7.69 2.52 -10.83
N ALA A 59 -6.84 1.52 -10.97
CA ALA A 59 -5.65 1.57 -11.80
C ALA A 59 -5.74 0.54 -12.93
N VAL A 60 -5.50 0.96 -14.15
CA VAL A 60 -5.57 0.11 -15.33
C VAL A 60 -4.24 0.15 -16.07
N VAL A 61 -3.66 -1.01 -16.36
CA VAL A 61 -2.58 -1.09 -17.34
C VAL A 61 -3.17 -1.35 -18.70
N SER A 62 -2.96 -0.42 -19.63
CA SER A 62 -3.25 -0.63 -21.03
C SER A 62 -1.95 -0.89 -21.77
N ASP A 63 -1.74 -2.15 -22.16
CA ASP A 63 -0.55 -2.60 -22.87
C ASP A 63 -0.84 -2.68 -24.36
N VAL A 64 -0.19 -1.85 -25.12
CA VAL A 64 -0.46 -1.62 -26.55
C VAL A 64 0.37 -2.57 -27.45
N ARG A 65 0.48 -3.86 -27.06
CA ARG A 65 1.33 -4.84 -27.78
C ARG A 65 0.83 -5.21 -29.18
N GLY A 66 -0.44 -4.93 -29.53
CA GLY A 66 -1.01 -5.19 -30.86
C GLY A 66 -1.02 -3.93 -31.73
N GLY A 67 -0.54 -4.03 -32.96
CA GLY A 67 -0.34 -2.89 -33.89
C GLY A 67 -1.57 -1.98 -34.12
N GLU A 68 -2.78 -2.48 -33.92
CA GLU A 68 -4.04 -1.73 -34.08
C GLU A 68 -4.45 -0.95 -32.80
N TYR A 69 -3.92 -1.29 -31.64
CA TYR A 69 -4.31 -0.70 -30.36
C TYR A 69 -3.62 0.64 -30.03
N PHE A 70 -2.53 1.01 -30.73
CA PHE A 70 -1.80 2.27 -30.43
C PHE A 70 -2.68 3.51 -30.61
N GLY A 71 -3.36 3.64 -31.75
CA GLY A 71 -4.27 4.76 -31.99
C GLY A 71 -5.56 4.68 -31.17
N ARG A 72 -5.95 3.48 -30.72
CA ARG A 72 -7.18 3.28 -29.95
C ARG A 72 -7.08 3.82 -28.53
N LEU A 73 -5.91 3.74 -27.89
CA LEU A 73 -5.73 4.32 -26.57
C LEU A 73 -5.78 5.86 -26.60
N GLU A 74 -5.23 6.49 -27.64
CA GLU A 74 -5.33 7.95 -27.83
C GLU A 74 -6.80 8.39 -27.99
N GLN A 75 -7.56 7.69 -28.85
CA GLN A 75 -9.00 7.94 -29.02
C GLN A 75 -9.79 7.74 -27.74
N LEU A 76 -9.44 6.71 -26.95
CA LEU A 76 -10.04 6.47 -25.65
C LEU A 76 -9.85 7.64 -24.70
N LEU A 77 -8.64 8.23 -24.65
CA LEU A 77 -8.37 9.38 -23.78
C LEU A 77 -9.24 10.59 -24.18
N ASP A 78 -9.50 10.79 -25.48
CA ASP A 78 -10.41 11.81 -25.98
C ASP A 78 -11.86 11.50 -25.56
N GLU A 79 -12.33 10.25 -25.76
CA GLU A 79 -13.65 9.80 -25.31
C GLU A 79 -13.87 10.00 -23.80
N LEU A 80 -12.87 9.69 -22.97
CA LEU A 80 -12.95 9.90 -21.52
C LEU A 80 -13.06 11.39 -21.17
N HIS A 81 -12.28 12.22 -21.85
CA HIS A 81 -12.32 13.68 -21.66
C HIS A 81 -13.69 14.26 -22.03
N GLU A 82 -14.24 13.89 -23.19
CA GLU A 82 -15.58 14.31 -23.63
C GLU A 82 -16.69 13.88 -22.68
N ARG A 83 -16.54 12.72 -22.03
CA ARG A 83 -17.46 12.20 -21.02
C ARG A 83 -17.27 12.80 -19.62
N GLY A 84 -16.35 13.76 -19.46
CA GLY A 84 -16.02 14.37 -18.17
C GLY A 84 -15.48 13.37 -17.15
N VAL A 85 -14.70 12.37 -17.61
CA VAL A 85 -13.98 11.43 -16.76
C VAL A 85 -12.61 12.01 -16.46
N GLU A 86 -12.37 12.35 -15.20
CA GLU A 86 -11.03 12.71 -14.76
C GLU A 86 -10.16 11.46 -14.65
N TYR A 87 -8.98 11.49 -15.26
CA TYR A 87 -7.99 10.41 -15.20
C TYR A 87 -6.58 10.94 -15.08
N THR A 88 -5.68 10.14 -14.54
CA THR A 88 -4.24 10.39 -14.56
C THR A 88 -3.56 9.39 -15.48
N LEU A 89 -2.90 9.87 -16.54
CA LEU A 89 -2.11 9.04 -17.45
C LEU A 89 -0.66 9.00 -16.96
N VAL A 90 -0.19 7.81 -16.62
CA VAL A 90 1.19 7.53 -16.20
C VAL A 90 1.91 6.82 -17.34
N PHE A 91 3.04 7.39 -17.76
CA PHE A 91 3.88 6.81 -18.79
C PHE A 91 5.22 6.33 -18.21
N LEU A 92 5.48 5.04 -18.30
CA LEU A 92 6.72 4.44 -17.85
C LEU A 92 7.68 4.28 -19.03
N GLU A 93 8.89 4.81 -18.87
CA GLU A 93 9.95 4.67 -19.85
C GLU A 93 11.26 4.20 -19.21
N ALA A 94 12.21 3.81 -20.06
CA ALA A 94 13.59 3.56 -19.67
C ALA A 94 14.51 3.75 -20.87
N SER A 95 15.82 3.91 -20.64
CA SER A 95 16.80 4.01 -21.71
C SER A 95 16.85 2.72 -22.57
N ASN A 96 17.29 2.84 -23.79
CA ASN A 96 17.40 1.67 -24.67
C ASN A 96 18.33 0.60 -24.08
N GLU A 97 19.42 1.03 -23.43
CA GLU A 97 20.38 0.15 -22.79
C GLU A 97 19.75 -0.63 -21.62
N ALA A 98 18.97 0.06 -20.78
CA ALA A 98 18.24 -0.56 -19.67
C ALA A 98 17.21 -1.58 -20.18
N LEU A 99 16.43 -1.21 -21.21
CA LEU A 99 15.44 -2.13 -21.81
C LEU A 99 16.09 -3.35 -22.45
N VAL A 100 17.14 -3.17 -23.25
CA VAL A 100 17.89 -4.30 -23.86
C VAL A 100 18.44 -5.24 -22.79
N ARG A 101 19.00 -4.70 -21.72
CA ARG A 101 19.49 -5.49 -20.57
C ARG A 101 18.36 -6.32 -19.97
N ARG A 102 17.22 -5.70 -19.64
CA ARG A 102 16.03 -6.38 -19.05
C ARG A 102 15.45 -7.46 -19.96
N PHE A 103 15.38 -7.22 -21.28
CA PHE A 103 14.93 -8.24 -22.23
C PHE A 103 15.90 -9.44 -22.31
N LYS A 104 17.23 -9.20 -22.22
CA LYS A 104 18.23 -10.28 -22.17
C LYS A 104 18.13 -11.10 -20.89
N GLU A 105 17.97 -10.44 -19.72
CA GLU A 105 17.80 -11.09 -18.42
C GLU A 105 16.55 -11.98 -18.37
N THR A 106 15.42 -11.47 -18.88
CA THR A 106 14.15 -12.22 -18.89
C THR A 106 14.02 -13.23 -20.04
N ARG A 107 14.97 -13.24 -21.00
CA ARG A 107 14.96 -14.09 -22.21
C ARG A 107 13.67 -13.99 -23.03
N ARG A 108 12.97 -12.84 -22.96
CA ARG A 108 11.75 -12.59 -23.72
C ARG A 108 12.07 -11.91 -25.04
N ARG A 109 11.24 -12.17 -26.04
CA ARG A 109 11.27 -11.43 -27.32
C ARG A 109 10.51 -10.12 -27.15
N HIS A 110 11.03 -9.06 -27.78
CA HIS A 110 10.30 -7.79 -27.80
C HIS A 110 9.05 -7.94 -28.69
N PRO A 111 7.85 -7.49 -28.25
CA PRO A 111 6.60 -7.68 -28.99
C PRO A 111 6.63 -7.15 -30.43
N LEU A 112 7.33 -6.03 -30.65
CA LEU A 112 7.43 -5.38 -31.97
C LEU A 112 8.74 -5.69 -32.72
N ALA A 113 9.56 -6.63 -32.24
CA ALA A 113 10.80 -6.98 -32.95
C ALA A 113 10.54 -7.71 -34.27
N GLY A 114 9.37 -8.39 -34.41
CA GLY A 114 9.11 -9.22 -35.59
C GLY A 114 10.23 -10.23 -35.81
N GLY A 115 10.91 -10.14 -36.96
CA GLY A 115 12.16 -10.88 -37.27
C GLY A 115 13.43 -10.11 -37.00
N GLY A 116 13.35 -8.89 -36.45
CA GLY A 116 14.49 -8.01 -36.16
C GLY A 116 15.08 -8.17 -34.77
N THR A 117 15.88 -7.20 -34.36
CA THR A 117 16.54 -7.16 -33.05
C THR A 117 15.60 -6.55 -31.97
N VAL A 118 15.92 -6.82 -30.70
CA VAL A 118 15.25 -6.16 -29.56
C VAL A 118 15.33 -4.63 -29.68
N THR A 119 16.48 -4.10 -30.13
CA THR A 119 16.70 -2.66 -30.33
C THR A 119 15.76 -2.07 -31.38
N ASP A 120 15.52 -2.81 -32.48
CA ASP A 120 14.58 -2.36 -33.51
C ASP A 120 13.14 -2.31 -32.97
N GLY A 121 12.75 -3.33 -32.19
CA GLY A 121 11.46 -3.37 -31.53
C GLY A 121 11.26 -2.19 -30.55
N ILE A 122 12.26 -1.89 -29.72
CA ILE A 122 12.21 -0.76 -28.78
C ILE A 122 12.08 0.58 -29.52
N ARG A 123 12.85 0.75 -30.61
CA ARG A 123 12.78 1.99 -31.42
C ARG A 123 11.40 2.19 -32.03
N GLU A 124 10.83 1.12 -32.58
CA GLU A 124 9.49 1.17 -33.18
C GLU A 124 8.41 1.41 -32.13
N GLU A 125 8.50 0.79 -30.94
CA GLU A 125 7.56 1.02 -29.85
C GLU A 125 7.60 2.47 -29.36
N ARG A 126 8.80 3.02 -29.19
CA ARG A 126 8.99 4.40 -28.77
C ARG A 126 8.37 5.39 -29.78
N ARG A 127 8.56 5.13 -31.09
CA ARG A 127 7.95 5.92 -32.14
C ARG A 127 6.42 5.89 -32.10
N ARG A 128 5.83 4.71 -31.86
CA ARG A 128 4.38 4.54 -31.80
C ARG A 128 3.76 5.16 -30.54
N LEU A 129 4.47 5.12 -29.42
CA LEU A 129 4.01 5.64 -28.15
C LEU A 129 4.31 7.13 -27.94
N ALA A 130 4.92 7.83 -28.91
CA ALA A 130 5.29 9.23 -28.77
C ALA A 130 4.10 10.12 -28.43
N GLY A 131 2.95 9.97 -29.11
CA GLY A 131 1.75 10.75 -28.84
C GLY A 131 1.19 10.52 -27.43
N LEU A 132 1.18 9.28 -26.96
CA LEU A 132 0.75 8.96 -25.58
C LEU A 132 1.72 9.53 -24.53
N ARG A 133 3.03 9.51 -24.83
CA ARG A 133 4.05 10.10 -23.96
C ARG A 133 3.84 11.61 -23.80
N GLU A 134 3.53 12.32 -24.88
CA GLU A 134 3.26 13.76 -24.85
C GLU A 134 1.99 14.13 -24.06
N ARG A 135 1.02 13.22 -24.02
CA ARG A 135 -0.25 13.38 -23.27
C ARG A 135 -0.16 12.92 -21.83
N ALA A 136 0.95 12.31 -21.39
CA ALA A 136 1.09 11.78 -20.05
C ALA A 136 1.12 12.91 -19.01
N HIS A 137 0.34 12.73 -17.94
CA HIS A 137 0.34 13.62 -16.78
C HIS A 137 1.58 13.39 -15.91
N LEU A 138 2.08 12.16 -15.88
CA LEU A 138 3.28 11.76 -15.14
C LEU A 138 4.14 10.86 -16.01
N ILE A 139 5.41 11.22 -16.22
CA ILE A 139 6.41 10.39 -16.90
C ILE A 139 7.44 9.93 -15.88
N ILE A 140 7.66 8.63 -15.80
CA ILE A 140 8.66 8.04 -14.90
C ILE A 140 9.70 7.31 -15.73
N ASP A 141 10.93 7.82 -15.72
CA ASP A 141 12.10 7.10 -16.23
C ASP A 141 12.58 6.09 -15.18
N THR A 142 12.54 4.82 -15.56
CA THR A 142 12.91 3.69 -14.71
C THR A 142 14.30 3.13 -15.01
N SER A 143 15.12 3.83 -15.82
CA SER A 143 16.42 3.35 -16.29
C SER A 143 17.35 2.90 -15.16
N ASP A 144 17.48 3.76 -14.14
CA ASP A 144 18.46 3.64 -13.06
C ASP A 144 17.82 3.57 -11.67
N ILE A 145 16.51 3.36 -11.59
CA ILE A 145 15.81 3.22 -10.32
C ILE A 145 15.48 1.76 -10.03
N SER A 146 15.55 1.39 -8.77
CA SER A 146 15.10 0.09 -8.28
C SER A 146 13.57 0.00 -8.25
N ILE A 147 13.03 -1.22 -8.13
CA ILE A 147 11.59 -1.45 -7.93
C ILE A 147 11.09 -0.68 -6.71
N HIS A 148 11.86 -0.66 -5.62
CA HIS A 148 11.53 0.07 -4.41
C HIS A 148 11.42 1.58 -4.65
N GLN A 149 12.35 2.17 -5.39
CA GLN A 149 12.31 3.59 -5.73
C GLN A 149 11.14 3.94 -6.67
N LEU A 150 10.77 3.02 -7.60
CA LEU A 150 9.58 3.18 -8.43
C LEU A 150 8.32 3.18 -7.55
N LYS A 151 8.20 2.23 -6.63
CA LYS A 151 7.08 2.17 -5.67
C LYS A 151 6.98 3.44 -4.81
N ALA A 152 8.10 3.91 -4.27
CA ALA A 152 8.16 5.15 -3.48
C ALA A 152 7.68 6.36 -4.29
N ARG A 153 8.15 6.50 -5.53
CA ARG A 153 7.77 7.62 -6.40
C ARG A 153 6.29 7.60 -6.78
N LEU A 154 5.75 6.42 -7.14
CA LEU A 154 4.31 6.28 -7.41
C LEU A 154 3.46 6.61 -6.17
N ASN A 155 3.93 6.20 -4.99
CA ASN A 155 3.30 6.56 -3.74
C ASN A 155 3.27 8.08 -3.52
N GLU A 156 4.40 8.74 -3.67
CA GLU A 156 4.50 10.20 -3.47
C GLU A 156 3.66 10.98 -4.50
N ASP A 157 3.76 10.64 -5.79
CA ASP A 157 3.18 11.43 -6.85
C ASP A 157 1.67 11.21 -7.04
N LEU A 158 1.15 10.01 -6.71
CA LEU A 158 -0.23 9.64 -7.04
C LEU A 158 -1.04 9.05 -5.89
N ILE A 159 -0.41 8.27 -5.02
CA ILE A 159 -1.14 7.45 -4.05
C ILE A 159 -1.34 8.21 -2.73
N GLN A 160 -0.38 9.02 -2.30
CA GLN A 160 -0.44 9.77 -1.04
C GLN A 160 -1.42 10.93 -1.02
N HIS A 161 -1.88 11.41 -2.17
CA HIS A 161 -2.89 12.47 -2.19
C HIS A 161 -4.25 12.03 -1.64
N THR A 162 -4.43 10.74 -1.35
CA THR A 162 -5.71 10.16 -0.96
C THR A 162 -5.79 9.54 0.43
N ARG A 163 -4.66 9.15 1.05
CA ARG A 163 -4.62 8.69 2.46
C ARG A 163 -3.26 9.01 3.06
N ARG A 164 -3.25 9.47 4.30
CA ARG A 164 -2.02 9.86 5.02
C ARG A 164 -1.01 8.73 5.23
N THR A 165 -1.38 7.46 5.03
CA THR A 165 -0.43 6.32 5.08
C THR A 165 -1.03 5.04 4.48
N ASN A 166 -0.28 4.38 3.59
CA ASN A 166 -0.62 3.06 3.03
C ASN A 166 -0.14 1.88 3.89
N ILE A 167 0.34 2.14 5.10
CA ILE A 167 0.79 1.09 6.02
C ILE A 167 -0.34 0.67 6.95
N VAL A 168 -0.58 -0.63 7.04
CA VAL A 168 -1.49 -1.24 8.00
C VAL A 168 -0.75 -1.48 9.30
N PHE A 169 -1.23 -0.89 10.41
CA PHE A 169 -0.70 -1.17 11.74
C PHE A 169 -1.50 -2.28 12.40
N ALA A 170 -0.89 -3.44 12.57
CA ALA A 170 -1.43 -4.51 13.38
C ALA A 170 -0.83 -4.42 14.80
N VAL A 171 -1.66 -4.20 15.80
CA VAL A 171 -1.23 -4.21 17.20
C VAL A 171 -1.73 -5.49 17.86
N VAL A 172 -0.80 -6.37 18.25
CA VAL A 172 -1.12 -7.70 18.78
C VAL A 172 -0.74 -7.77 20.25
N SER A 173 -1.73 -7.88 21.14
CA SER A 173 -1.42 -8.21 22.55
C SER A 173 -1.23 -9.73 22.71
N PHE A 174 -0.22 -10.11 23.49
CA PHE A 174 0.10 -11.52 23.71
C PHE A 174 0.63 -11.81 25.11
N GLY A 175 0.61 -13.09 25.49
CA GLY A 175 1.23 -13.62 26.70
C GLY A 175 2.52 -14.34 26.41
N TYR A 176 3.62 -13.94 27.08
CA TYR A 176 4.91 -14.62 26.94
C TYR A 176 4.84 -16.13 27.25
N LYS A 177 3.92 -16.54 28.16
CA LYS A 177 3.72 -17.96 28.47
C LYS A 177 3.26 -18.79 27.26
N TYR A 178 2.74 -18.13 26.20
CA TYR A 178 2.27 -18.78 24.97
C TYR A 178 3.18 -18.50 23.75
N GLY A 179 4.36 -17.96 24.00
CA GLY A 179 5.30 -17.59 22.94
C GLY A 179 5.03 -16.24 22.31
N ILE A 180 6.01 -15.72 21.61
CA ILE A 180 5.93 -14.45 20.88
C ILE A 180 5.16 -14.65 19.56
N PRO A 181 4.45 -13.62 19.04
CA PRO A 181 3.91 -13.65 17.67
C PRO A 181 5.07 -13.76 16.67
N ILE A 182 4.98 -14.70 15.74
CA ILE A 182 6.03 -14.96 14.76
C ILE A 182 6.10 -13.90 13.65
N ASP A 183 5.02 -13.16 13.46
CA ASP A 183 4.82 -12.10 12.48
C ASP A 183 5.07 -10.69 13.06
N ALA A 184 5.52 -10.59 14.32
CA ALA A 184 5.79 -9.30 14.94
C ALA A 184 7.12 -8.70 14.45
N ASP A 185 7.06 -7.47 13.94
CA ASP A 185 8.23 -6.68 13.54
C ASP A 185 8.86 -5.96 14.72
N LEU A 186 8.01 -5.47 15.63
CA LEU A 186 8.42 -4.81 16.88
C LEU A 186 7.80 -5.54 18.06
N LEU A 187 8.59 -5.75 19.12
CA LEU A 187 8.12 -6.41 20.33
C LEU A 187 8.41 -5.53 21.55
N PHE A 188 7.37 -5.28 22.34
CA PHE A 188 7.47 -4.50 23.57
C PHE A 188 7.01 -5.34 24.76
N ASP A 189 7.89 -5.45 25.74
CA ASP A 189 7.61 -6.14 27.00
C ASP A 189 7.05 -5.16 28.02
N VAL A 190 5.83 -5.39 28.47
CA VAL A 190 5.15 -4.56 29.48
C VAL A 190 4.99 -5.28 30.83
N ARG A 191 5.80 -6.32 31.12
CA ARG A 191 5.73 -7.06 32.40
C ARG A 191 6.20 -6.25 33.60
N PHE A 192 7.01 -5.25 33.40
CA PHE A 192 7.48 -4.34 34.46
C PHE A 192 6.39 -3.40 34.97
N LEU A 193 5.28 -3.22 34.24
CA LEU A 193 4.15 -2.41 34.68
C LEU A 193 3.39 -3.08 35.83
N PRO A 194 2.63 -2.31 36.64
CA PRO A 194 1.83 -2.86 37.73
C PRO A 194 0.94 -4.02 37.27
N ASN A 195 0.90 -5.07 38.09
CA ASN A 195 0.23 -6.30 37.67
C ASN A 195 -1.16 -6.46 38.31
N PRO A 196 -2.26 -6.26 37.55
CA PRO A 196 -3.63 -6.40 38.07
C PRO A 196 -3.93 -7.78 38.65
N HIS A 197 -3.18 -8.81 38.27
CA HIS A 197 -3.39 -10.19 38.73
C HIS A 197 -3.26 -10.34 40.26
N TYR A 198 -2.53 -9.45 40.95
CA TYR A 198 -2.39 -9.49 42.40
C TYR A 198 -3.59 -8.89 43.16
N ASP A 199 -4.46 -8.12 42.48
CA ASP A 199 -5.74 -7.67 43.05
C ASP A 199 -6.84 -8.71 42.72
N LEU A 200 -7.43 -9.35 43.72
CA LEU A 200 -8.44 -10.37 43.55
C LEU A 200 -9.69 -9.90 42.80
N ARG A 201 -9.98 -8.59 42.80
CA ARG A 201 -11.12 -8.00 42.08
C ARG A 201 -10.78 -7.83 40.61
N LEU A 202 -9.53 -7.47 40.28
CA LEU A 202 -9.10 -7.22 38.91
C LEU A 202 -8.65 -8.49 38.18
N ARG A 203 -8.24 -9.51 38.93
CA ARG A 203 -7.74 -10.78 38.40
C ARG A 203 -8.64 -11.47 37.38
N PRO A 204 -9.99 -11.57 37.57
CA PRO A 204 -10.89 -12.22 36.62
C PRO A 204 -11.16 -11.35 35.37
N LEU A 205 -10.94 -10.03 35.46
CA LEU A 205 -11.19 -9.08 34.40
C LEU A 205 -10.09 -9.10 33.32
N THR A 206 -10.21 -8.26 32.31
CA THR A 206 -9.26 -8.10 31.20
C THR A 206 -8.79 -6.66 31.06
N GLY A 207 -7.79 -6.41 30.25
CA GLY A 207 -7.33 -5.05 29.95
C GLY A 207 -8.34 -4.15 29.20
N LEU A 208 -9.44 -4.73 28.69
CA LEU A 208 -10.56 -4.00 28.08
C LEU A 208 -11.53 -3.48 29.16
N ASP A 209 -11.54 -4.05 30.35
CA ASP A 209 -12.41 -3.61 31.41
C ASP A 209 -11.90 -2.30 32.01
N PRO A 210 -12.76 -1.29 32.24
CA PRO A 210 -12.35 0.05 32.69
C PRO A 210 -11.53 0.05 33.98
N GLU A 211 -11.83 -0.84 34.93
CA GLU A 211 -11.15 -0.96 36.20
C GLU A 211 -9.70 -1.43 36.04
N VAL A 212 -9.45 -2.41 35.16
CA VAL A 212 -8.10 -2.90 34.84
C VAL A 212 -7.34 -1.88 34.02
N ASN A 213 -8.03 -1.25 33.04
CA ASN A 213 -7.43 -0.21 32.23
C ASN A 213 -6.96 0.96 33.09
N GLY A 214 -7.82 1.50 33.97
CA GLY A 214 -7.48 2.57 34.92
C GLY A 214 -6.30 2.18 35.82
N PHE A 215 -6.32 0.97 36.39
CA PHE A 215 -5.22 0.48 37.25
C PHE A 215 -3.86 0.49 36.51
N VAL A 216 -3.84 0.06 35.25
CA VAL A 216 -2.61 0.04 34.44
C VAL A 216 -2.19 1.44 34.03
N MET A 217 -3.13 2.29 33.56
CA MET A 217 -2.83 3.60 32.97
C MET A 217 -2.50 4.67 34.00
N ASP A 218 -3.07 4.61 35.20
CA ASP A 218 -2.86 5.63 36.25
C ASP A 218 -1.50 5.54 36.94
N SER A 219 -0.76 4.44 36.69
CA SER A 219 0.59 4.30 37.23
C SER A 219 1.55 5.36 36.62
N PRO A 220 2.33 6.09 37.42
CA PRO A 220 3.33 7.03 36.88
C PRO A 220 4.32 6.35 35.91
N GLY A 221 4.75 5.13 36.20
CA GLY A 221 5.65 4.37 35.35
C GLY A 221 5.02 4.00 33.99
N THR A 222 3.71 3.80 33.93
CA THR A 222 3.00 3.55 32.67
C THR A 222 2.95 4.81 31.80
N ARG A 223 2.68 5.96 32.39
CA ARG A 223 2.64 7.25 31.68
C ARG A 223 3.99 7.59 31.06
N GLU A 224 5.06 7.51 31.84
CA GLU A 224 6.42 7.75 31.34
C GLU A 224 6.80 6.77 30.22
N TYR A 225 6.47 5.50 30.38
CA TYR A 225 6.72 4.49 29.35
C TYR A 225 5.98 4.81 28.05
N LEU A 226 4.69 5.16 28.13
CA LEU A 226 3.88 5.49 26.96
C LEU A 226 4.38 6.73 26.23
N GLU A 227 4.82 7.76 26.94
CA GLU A 227 5.43 8.95 26.31
C GLU A 227 6.66 8.57 25.46
N ARG A 228 7.55 7.74 26.00
CA ARG A 228 8.75 7.28 25.30
C ARG A 228 8.40 6.35 24.15
N LEU A 229 7.45 5.42 24.36
CA LEU A 229 6.99 4.48 23.34
C LEU A 229 6.36 5.22 22.15
N PHE A 230 5.47 6.17 22.41
CA PHE A 230 4.86 6.96 21.36
C PHE A 230 5.88 7.83 20.61
N GLY A 231 6.83 8.43 21.31
CA GLY A 231 7.93 9.17 20.67
C GLY A 231 8.74 8.28 19.72
N LEU A 232 9.01 7.04 20.12
CA LEU A 232 9.69 6.05 19.26
C LEU A 232 8.84 5.64 18.07
N LEU A 233 7.58 5.30 18.29
CA LEU A 233 6.67 4.86 17.22
C LEU A 233 6.38 6.00 16.23
N ASP A 234 6.15 7.21 16.69
CA ASP A 234 5.95 8.41 15.85
C ASP A 234 7.20 8.71 14.99
N PHE A 235 8.40 8.37 15.50
CA PHE A 235 9.64 8.46 14.75
C PHE A 235 9.79 7.34 13.72
N LEU A 236 9.42 6.10 14.06
CA LEU A 236 9.63 4.91 13.20
C LEU A 236 8.60 4.79 12.08
N PHE A 237 7.32 5.09 12.35
CA PHE A 237 6.24 4.83 11.41
C PHE A 237 6.41 5.49 10.04
N PRO A 238 6.74 6.80 9.93
CA PRO A 238 6.99 7.41 8.64
C PRO A 238 8.15 6.76 7.88
N ARG A 239 9.13 6.22 8.60
CA ARG A 239 10.32 5.59 8.02
C ARG A 239 10.02 4.20 7.47
N TYR A 240 9.20 3.41 8.17
CA TYR A 240 8.71 2.13 7.65
C TYR A 240 7.79 2.31 6.44
N ALA A 241 6.95 3.35 6.46
CA ALA A 241 6.14 3.69 5.30
C ALA A 241 7.01 4.11 4.10
N ALA A 242 8.04 4.92 4.32
CA ALA A 242 8.99 5.34 3.27
C ALA A 242 9.83 4.19 2.72
N GLU A 243 10.12 3.15 3.54
CA GLU A 243 10.78 1.92 3.11
C GLU A 243 9.87 1.05 2.20
N GLY A 244 8.57 1.35 2.14
CA GLY A 244 7.60 0.59 1.35
C GLY A 244 6.98 -0.59 2.09
N LYS A 245 7.05 -0.60 3.44
CA LYS A 245 6.44 -1.65 4.25
C LYS A 245 4.92 -1.50 4.22
N ALA A 246 4.21 -2.51 3.69
CA ALA A 246 2.76 -2.49 3.59
C ALA A 246 2.07 -2.83 4.93
N HIS A 247 2.71 -3.63 5.78
CA HIS A 247 2.22 -4.05 7.08
C HIS A 247 3.30 -3.89 8.14
N LEU A 248 2.94 -3.34 9.31
CA LEU A 248 3.79 -3.31 10.48
C LEU A 248 3.06 -3.95 11.66
N THR A 249 3.58 -5.07 12.15
CA THR A 249 3.01 -5.78 13.29
C THR A 249 3.76 -5.44 14.58
N ILE A 250 3.04 -4.88 15.56
CA ILE A 250 3.57 -4.50 16.86
C ILE A 250 3.04 -5.47 17.92
N GLY A 251 3.93 -6.25 18.49
CA GLY A 251 3.60 -7.16 19.58
C GLY A 251 3.77 -6.49 20.95
N ILE A 252 2.71 -6.48 21.76
CA ILE A 252 2.73 -6.01 23.15
C ILE A 252 2.57 -7.22 24.07
N GLY A 253 3.60 -7.55 24.86
CA GLY A 253 3.66 -8.76 25.66
C GLY A 253 3.58 -8.51 27.16
N CYS A 254 2.66 -9.23 27.86
CA CYS A 254 2.71 -9.40 29.30
C CYS A 254 2.80 -10.89 29.67
N THR A 255 2.70 -11.28 30.94
CA THR A 255 2.87 -12.68 31.33
C THR A 255 1.81 -13.58 30.71
N GLY A 256 0.53 -13.26 30.87
CA GLY A 256 -0.61 -14.07 30.41
C GLY A 256 -1.34 -13.53 29.19
N GLY A 257 -1.02 -12.32 28.70
CA GLY A 257 -1.70 -11.75 27.54
C GLY A 257 -3.12 -11.22 27.78
N ARG A 258 -3.53 -11.06 29.05
CA ARG A 258 -4.92 -10.77 29.42
C ARG A 258 -5.18 -9.36 29.96
N HIS A 259 -4.23 -8.77 30.67
CA HIS A 259 -4.41 -7.49 31.36
C HIS A 259 -3.58 -6.36 30.75
N ARG A 260 -2.30 -6.21 31.16
CA ARG A 260 -1.41 -5.09 30.80
C ARG A 260 -1.21 -4.95 29.30
N SER A 261 -0.88 -6.05 28.62
CA SER A 261 -0.66 -6.03 27.17
C SER A 261 -1.93 -5.67 26.40
N VAL A 262 -3.09 -6.09 26.85
CA VAL A 262 -4.40 -5.78 26.25
C VAL A 262 -4.69 -4.28 26.38
N ALA A 263 -4.57 -3.71 27.60
CA ALA A 263 -4.80 -2.29 27.83
C ALA A 263 -3.86 -1.40 26.98
N ILE A 264 -2.56 -1.73 26.95
CA ILE A 264 -1.58 -0.97 26.16
C ILE A 264 -1.81 -1.10 24.65
N ALA A 265 -2.09 -2.32 24.17
CA ALA A 265 -2.34 -2.55 22.75
C ALA A 265 -3.59 -1.80 22.25
N GLN A 266 -4.65 -1.79 23.06
CA GLN A 266 -5.88 -1.04 22.77
C GLN A 266 -5.60 0.46 22.65
N LEU A 267 -4.86 1.02 23.61
CA LEU A 267 -4.51 2.45 23.59
C LEU A 267 -3.66 2.83 22.37
N ILE A 268 -2.69 2.00 22.00
CA ILE A 268 -1.86 2.22 20.80
C ILE A 268 -2.77 2.24 19.56
N GLY A 269 -3.64 1.25 19.42
CA GLY A 269 -4.57 1.17 18.30
C GLY A 269 -5.43 2.41 18.14
N GLU A 270 -6.11 2.82 19.23
CA GLU A 270 -6.98 4.00 19.24
C GLU A 270 -6.24 5.31 18.92
N ARG A 271 -4.99 5.44 19.40
CA ARG A 271 -4.18 6.61 19.11
C ARG A 271 -3.90 6.75 17.62
N TYR A 272 -3.42 5.68 17.00
CA TYR A 272 -3.01 5.73 15.59
C TYR A 272 -4.19 5.72 14.63
N GLU A 273 -5.31 5.10 14.99
CA GLU A 273 -6.57 5.23 14.26
C GLU A 273 -7.06 6.69 14.24
N LYS A 274 -7.01 7.40 15.39
CA LYS A 274 -7.33 8.85 15.47
C LYS A 274 -6.38 9.72 14.65
N GLN A 275 -5.16 9.28 14.41
CA GLN A 275 -4.21 9.98 13.54
C GLN A 275 -4.39 9.67 12.04
N GLY A 276 -5.38 8.83 11.69
CA GLY A 276 -5.73 8.49 10.31
C GLY A 276 -4.96 7.29 9.73
N TYR A 277 -4.29 6.50 10.57
CA TYR A 277 -3.69 5.25 10.15
C TYR A 277 -4.74 4.13 10.12
N TYR A 278 -4.64 3.24 9.15
CA TYR A 278 -5.43 2.01 9.17
C TYR A 278 -4.86 1.05 10.22
N THR A 279 -5.58 0.88 11.33
CA THR A 279 -5.09 0.16 12.51
C THR A 279 -5.98 -1.03 12.83
N VAL A 280 -5.38 -2.19 13.05
CA VAL A 280 -6.05 -3.43 13.47
C VAL A 280 -5.51 -3.85 14.84
N VAL A 281 -6.38 -3.92 15.85
CA VAL A 281 -5.99 -4.40 17.19
C VAL A 281 -6.45 -5.85 17.34
N ARG A 282 -5.55 -6.71 17.81
CA ARG A 282 -5.80 -8.13 18.02
C ARG A 282 -5.30 -8.59 19.38
N HIS A 283 -6.17 -9.23 20.16
CA HIS A 283 -5.82 -9.79 21.46
C HIS A 283 -5.70 -11.31 21.36
N ARG A 284 -4.48 -11.79 21.04
CA ARG A 284 -4.22 -13.20 20.69
C ARG A 284 -4.60 -14.18 21.80
N ASP A 285 -4.28 -13.81 23.04
CA ASP A 285 -4.38 -14.74 24.17
C ASP A 285 -5.44 -14.32 25.21
N LEU A 286 -6.36 -13.41 24.85
CA LEU A 286 -7.37 -12.84 25.76
C LEU A 286 -8.27 -13.93 26.40
N THR A 287 -8.60 -14.95 25.66
CA THR A 287 -9.51 -16.04 26.06
C THR A 287 -8.78 -17.32 26.49
N ARG A 288 -7.43 -17.29 26.53
CA ARG A 288 -6.64 -18.45 26.98
C ARG A 288 -6.47 -18.44 28.50
N ASP A 289 -6.76 -19.56 29.14
CA ASP A 289 -6.56 -19.78 30.58
C ASP A 289 -5.13 -20.18 30.94
#